data_9f5ac547a136fffd21d1a1083608233d
#
_entry.id   9f5ac547a136fffd21d1a1083608233d
#
_cell.length_a   1.000
_cell.length_b   1.000
_cell.length_c   1.000
_cell.angle_alpha   90.00
_cell.angle_beta   90.00
_cell.angle_gamma   90.00
#
_symmetry.space_group_name_H-M   'P 1'
#
loop_
_entity.id
_entity.type
_entity.pdbx_description
1 polymer ?
#
loop_
_entity_poly.entity_id
_entity_poly.type
_entity_poly.pdbx_seq_one_letter_code
_entity_poly.pdbx_strand_id
1 'polypeptide(L)'
;MAPNTVSTRIMVISDTHEHSFDGNNLPDVDVLLHTGDLTNFGELDSLRECVRMMGTVNAKVKLVIAGNHDISLDKTRRVENMTDDEYSKYHEAAVEIMTGSAAKEAGIVYLEEGTYTFNLDNGAKFKVYASPYTPGSGGWAFAYQPLEDRFNDAKQAAQNRTSIAENSISAGVDIVMTHGPPHSILDQVDGQNLGCPNLLRAVGRVRPLMHCFGHIHEGHGANIVTWKPDGTVKDPSSATPLETEQINEFPYTNEWAIKPGQQTLMVNAAIMMNTAKGMRPNYKPFIVALSLPRQ
;
A
#
# COMPACT_ATOMS: atom_id res chain seq x y z
N MET A 1 -17.34 27.84 2.75
CA MET A 1 -17.60 26.91 3.87
C MET A 1 -16.33 26.11 4.07
N ALA A 2 -15.89 25.91 5.31
CA ALA A 2 -14.79 24.98 5.58
C ALA A 2 -15.18 23.59 5.02
N PRO A 3 -14.26 22.83 4.43
CA PRO A 3 -14.60 21.50 3.95
C PRO A 3 -15.13 20.67 5.12
N ASN A 4 -16.21 19.94 4.88
CA ASN A 4 -16.78 19.03 5.88
C ASN A 4 -15.87 17.79 5.97
N THR A 5 -14.81 17.90 6.77
CA THR A 5 -13.81 16.85 6.96
C THR A 5 -13.67 16.47 8.43
N VAL A 6 -13.13 15.30 8.68
CA VAL A 6 -12.78 14.82 10.03
C VAL A 6 -11.33 14.34 10.03
N SER A 7 -10.57 14.73 11.03
CA SER A 7 -9.20 14.24 11.25
C SER A 7 -9.25 12.76 11.58
N THR A 8 -8.53 11.94 10.83
CA THR A 8 -8.49 10.49 10.96
C THR A 8 -7.04 10.05 11.10
N ARG A 9 -6.74 9.34 12.19
CA ARG A 9 -5.40 8.80 12.43
C ARG A 9 -5.22 7.48 11.70
N ILE A 10 -4.21 7.42 10.84
CA ILE A 10 -3.92 6.28 9.98
C ILE A 10 -2.51 5.79 10.27
N MET A 11 -2.36 4.53 10.61
CA MET A 11 -1.07 3.85 10.61
C MET A 11 -0.83 3.23 9.24
N VAL A 12 0.35 3.44 8.67
CA VAL A 12 0.78 2.83 7.41
C VAL A 12 2.02 1.98 7.66
N ILE A 13 1.96 0.72 7.26
CA ILE A 13 3.04 -0.26 7.37
C ILE A 13 3.09 -1.12 6.11
N SER A 14 4.25 -1.62 5.75
CA SER A 14 4.47 -2.53 4.63
C SER A 14 5.69 -3.41 4.87
N ASP A 15 5.78 -4.49 4.08
CA ASP A 15 6.97 -5.32 3.99
C ASP A 15 7.40 -5.82 5.39
N THR A 16 6.46 -6.45 6.07
CA THR A 16 6.73 -7.02 7.41
C THR A 16 7.50 -8.32 7.35
N HIS A 17 7.40 -9.09 6.26
CA HIS A 17 8.18 -10.31 6.02
C HIS A 17 8.27 -11.20 7.27
N GLU A 18 7.12 -11.53 7.85
CA GLU A 18 7.00 -12.35 9.08
C GLU A 18 7.64 -11.71 10.33
N HIS A 19 8.10 -10.45 10.24
CA HIS A 19 8.60 -9.77 11.42
C HIS A 19 7.46 -9.55 12.41
N SER A 20 7.61 -10.16 13.58
CA SER A 20 6.66 -10.01 14.67
C SER A 20 6.88 -8.69 15.41
N PHE A 21 5.81 -7.92 15.58
CA PHE A 21 5.77 -6.77 16.46
C PHE A 21 4.60 -6.89 17.44
N ASP A 22 4.74 -6.26 18.59
CA ASP A 22 3.63 -6.16 19.55
C ASP A 22 2.84 -4.87 19.30
N GLY A 23 1.65 -5.00 18.73
CA GLY A 23 0.76 -3.89 18.43
C GLY A 23 0.32 -3.11 19.68
N ASN A 24 0.34 -3.73 20.87
CA ASN A 24 0.03 -3.03 22.11
C ASN A 24 1.03 -1.94 22.45
N ASN A 25 2.23 -1.97 21.87
CA ASN A 25 3.26 -0.94 22.02
C ASN A 25 3.15 0.15 20.92
N LEU A 26 2.15 0.06 20.03
CA LEU A 26 1.89 1.03 18.98
C LEU A 26 0.78 1.99 19.40
N PRO A 27 0.78 3.24 18.89
CA PRO A 27 -0.29 4.19 19.18
C PRO A 27 -1.64 3.73 18.65
N ASP A 28 -2.73 4.08 19.36
CA ASP A 28 -4.09 3.90 18.87
C ASP A 28 -4.32 4.70 17.59
N VAL A 29 -4.96 4.08 16.61
CA VAL A 29 -5.31 4.70 15.33
C VAL A 29 -6.74 4.33 14.91
N ASP A 30 -7.33 5.13 14.01
CA ASP A 30 -8.64 4.82 13.45
C ASP A 30 -8.53 3.70 12.40
N VAL A 31 -7.47 3.75 11.58
CA VAL A 31 -7.23 2.82 10.46
C VAL A 31 -5.77 2.37 10.45
N LEU A 32 -5.55 1.08 10.19
CA LEU A 32 -4.25 0.55 9.79
C LEU A 32 -4.31 0.20 8.29
N LEU A 33 -3.30 0.61 7.53
CA LEU A 33 -3.08 0.23 6.14
C LEU A 33 -1.80 -0.61 6.05
N HIS A 34 -1.92 -1.87 5.59
CA HIS A 34 -0.76 -2.72 5.30
C HIS A 34 -0.65 -2.93 3.80
N THR A 35 0.44 -2.47 3.21
CA THR A 35 0.60 -2.42 1.75
C THR A 35 1.37 -3.59 1.14
N GLY A 36 1.30 -4.78 1.77
CA GLY A 36 1.78 -6.04 1.19
C GLY A 36 3.09 -6.54 1.77
N ASP A 37 3.54 -7.67 1.25
CA ASP A 37 4.67 -8.46 1.74
C ASP A 37 4.54 -8.77 3.24
N LEU A 38 3.42 -9.44 3.55
CA LEU A 38 3.10 -9.96 4.88
C LEU A 38 4.06 -11.09 5.26
N THR A 39 4.41 -11.91 4.28
CA THR A 39 5.18 -13.16 4.42
C THR A 39 6.45 -13.12 3.57
N ASN A 40 7.31 -14.14 3.71
CA ASN A 40 8.47 -14.32 2.84
C ASN A 40 8.14 -15.10 1.56
N PHE A 41 7.26 -16.11 1.63
CA PHE A 41 6.92 -16.96 0.49
C PHE A 41 5.45 -17.42 0.47
N GLY A 42 4.57 -16.80 1.26
CA GLY A 42 3.14 -17.08 1.26
C GLY A 42 2.74 -18.34 2.04
N GLU A 43 3.51 -18.77 3.04
CA GLU A 43 3.15 -19.90 3.87
C GLU A 43 1.90 -19.63 4.70
N LEU A 44 1.02 -20.64 4.81
CA LEU A 44 -0.26 -20.49 5.52
C LEU A 44 -0.09 -20.19 7.01
N ASP A 45 0.94 -20.76 7.64
CA ASP A 45 1.22 -20.49 9.05
C ASP A 45 1.75 -19.07 9.26
N SER A 46 2.54 -18.56 8.34
CA SER A 46 3.00 -17.16 8.33
C SER A 46 1.83 -16.19 8.19
N LEU A 47 0.85 -16.49 7.33
CA LEU A 47 -0.38 -15.67 7.21
C LEU A 47 -1.20 -15.69 8.50
N ARG A 48 -1.34 -16.87 9.19
CA ARG A 48 -2.02 -16.95 10.49
C ARG A 48 -1.35 -16.10 11.55
N GLU A 49 -0.02 -16.16 11.61
CA GLU A 49 0.75 -15.34 12.54
C GLU A 49 0.60 -13.84 12.24
N CYS A 50 0.57 -13.46 10.96
CA CYS A 50 0.34 -12.09 10.54
C CYS A 50 -1.05 -11.58 10.97
N VAL A 51 -2.09 -12.39 10.80
CA VAL A 51 -3.45 -12.09 11.29
C VAL A 51 -3.44 -11.89 12.81
N ARG A 52 -2.79 -12.81 13.55
CA ARG A 52 -2.67 -12.71 15.01
C ARG A 52 -1.95 -11.43 15.44
N MET A 53 -0.83 -11.12 14.81
CA MET A 53 -0.01 -9.94 15.09
C MET A 53 -0.79 -8.65 14.81
N MET A 54 -1.43 -8.53 13.65
CA MET A 54 -2.26 -7.36 13.33
C MET A 54 -3.45 -7.24 14.29
N GLY A 55 -3.96 -8.36 14.83
CA GLY A 55 -5.00 -8.36 15.85
C GLY A 55 -4.63 -7.61 17.13
N THR A 56 -3.32 -7.52 17.45
CA THR A 56 -2.85 -6.79 18.64
C THR A 56 -2.85 -5.27 18.46
N VAL A 57 -2.90 -4.75 17.22
CA VAL A 57 -2.93 -3.30 16.96
C VAL A 57 -4.30 -2.73 17.29
N ASN A 58 -4.36 -1.68 18.11
CA ASN A 58 -5.61 -0.97 18.40
C ASN A 58 -5.99 -0.05 17.23
N ALA A 59 -6.64 -0.64 16.21
CA ALA A 59 -7.22 0.04 15.05
C ALA A 59 -8.61 -0.52 14.78
N LYS A 60 -9.59 0.35 14.49
CA LYS A 60 -10.99 -0.05 14.22
C LYS A 60 -11.11 -0.86 12.93
N VAL A 61 -10.34 -0.47 11.92
CA VAL A 61 -10.32 -1.10 10.60
C VAL A 61 -8.87 -1.29 10.17
N LYS A 62 -8.56 -2.47 9.67
CA LYS A 62 -7.23 -2.81 9.16
C LYS A 62 -7.37 -3.25 7.70
N LEU A 63 -7.01 -2.35 6.78
CA LEU A 63 -7.04 -2.62 5.33
C LEU A 63 -5.71 -3.23 4.92
N VAL A 64 -5.77 -4.39 4.29
CA VAL A 64 -4.58 -5.19 3.98
C VAL A 64 -4.62 -5.61 2.52
N ILE A 65 -3.57 -5.37 1.78
CA ILE A 65 -3.33 -5.95 0.45
C ILE A 65 -2.19 -6.95 0.52
N ALA A 66 -2.09 -7.83 -0.45
CA ALA A 66 -0.92 -8.68 -0.66
C ALA A 66 0.24 -7.91 -1.30
N GLY A 67 1.45 -8.50 -1.24
CA GLY A 67 2.60 -8.10 -2.03
C GLY A 67 3.17 -9.27 -2.84
N ASN A 68 4.31 -9.05 -3.50
CA ASN A 68 4.88 -10.07 -4.40
C ASN A 68 5.41 -11.31 -3.64
N HIS A 69 5.73 -11.20 -2.37
CA HIS A 69 6.13 -12.32 -1.53
C HIS A 69 4.94 -13.15 -1.00
N ASP A 70 3.72 -12.64 -1.05
CA ASP A 70 2.52 -13.33 -0.57
C ASP A 70 1.98 -14.31 -1.64
N ILE A 71 2.82 -15.26 -2.04
CA ILE A 71 2.63 -16.14 -3.21
C ILE A 71 1.29 -16.86 -3.17
N SER A 72 0.89 -17.40 -2.02
CA SER A 72 -0.36 -18.14 -1.87
C SER A 72 -1.63 -17.31 -2.10
N LEU A 73 -1.53 -15.97 -2.03
CA LEU A 73 -2.66 -15.06 -2.27
C LEU A 73 -2.86 -14.70 -3.75
N ASP A 74 -1.95 -15.07 -4.66
CA ASP A 74 -2.10 -14.87 -6.10
C ASP A 74 -2.65 -16.12 -6.78
N LYS A 75 -3.95 -16.14 -7.10
CA LYS A 75 -4.61 -17.28 -7.76
C LYS A 75 -4.03 -17.66 -9.13
N THR A 76 -3.29 -16.74 -9.77
CA THR A 76 -2.73 -16.99 -11.12
C THR A 76 -1.31 -17.54 -11.05
N ARG A 77 -0.70 -17.53 -9.90
CA ARG A 77 0.65 -18.03 -9.69
C ARG A 77 0.71 -19.54 -9.87
N ARG A 78 1.82 -20.02 -10.41
CA ARG A 78 2.17 -21.45 -10.50
C ARG A 78 3.38 -21.70 -9.63
N VAL A 79 3.28 -22.64 -8.72
CA VAL A 79 4.36 -23.06 -7.84
C VAL A 79 4.91 -24.38 -8.33
N GLU A 80 6.21 -24.48 -8.47
CA GLU A 80 6.87 -25.73 -8.86
C GLU A 80 6.48 -26.86 -7.87
N ASN A 81 6.29 -28.05 -8.42
CA ASN A 81 5.90 -29.26 -7.68
C ASN A 81 4.47 -29.26 -7.08
N MET A 82 3.62 -28.33 -7.47
CA MET A 82 2.18 -28.39 -7.20
C MET A 82 1.39 -28.52 -8.50
N THR A 83 0.39 -29.36 -8.51
CA THR A 83 -0.63 -29.38 -9.57
C THR A 83 -1.53 -28.14 -9.44
N ASP A 84 -2.26 -27.80 -10.52
CA ASP A 84 -3.21 -26.67 -10.49
C ASP A 84 -4.29 -26.86 -9.40
N ASP A 85 -4.75 -28.10 -9.16
CA ASP A 85 -5.74 -28.41 -8.13
C ASP A 85 -5.18 -28.26 -6.71
N GLU A 86 -3.94 -28.70 -6.47
CA GLU A 86 -3.25 -28.51 -5.19
C GLU A 86 -3.01 -27.03 -4.91
N TYR A 87 -2.57 -26.26 -5.91
CA TYR A 87 -2.37 -24.83 -5.74
C TYR A 87 -3.68 -24.07 -5.52
N SER A 88 -4.77 -24.46 -6.22
CA SER A 88 -6.09 -23.86 -6.00
C SER A 88 -6.55 -24.02 -4.56
N LYS A 89 -6.40 -25.21 -3.98
CA LYS A 89 -6.73 -25.48 -2.57
C LYS A 89 -5.84 -24.70 -1.60
N TYR A 90 -4.55 -24.58 -1.93
CA TYR A 90 -3.60 -23.79 -1.15
C TYR A 90 -3.95 -22.31 -1.16
N HIS A 91 -4.28 -21.77 -2.33
CA HIS A 91 -4.77 -20.41 -2.48
C HIS A 91 -6.09 -20.17 -1.72
N GLU A 92 -7.08 -21.06 -1.87
CA GLU A 92 -8.36 -20.96 -1.15
C GLU A 92 -8.15 -20.93 0.37
N ALA A 93 -7.24 -21.77 0.89
CA ALA A 93 -6.89 -21.78 2.30
C ALA A 93 -6.20 -20.45 2.74
N ALA A 94 -5.34 -19.87 1.91
CA ALA A 94 -4.70 -18.58 2.18
C ALA A 94 -5.73 -17.44 2.23
N VAL A 95 -6.66 -17.42 1.26
CA VAL A 95 -7.76 -16.43 1.24
C VAL A 95 -8.66 -16.59 2.45
N GLU A 96 -9.01 -17.83 2.85
CA GLU A 96 -9.82 -18.07 4.05
C GLU A 96 -9.11 -17.58 5.33
N ILE A 97 -7.78 -17.70 5.43
CA ILE A 97 -7.04 -17.14 6.56
C ILE A 97 -7.22 -15.62 6.61
N MET A 98 -7.14 -14.94 5.47
CA MET A 98 -7.20 -13.46 5.39
C MET A 98 -8.62 -12.90 5.44
N THR A 99 -9.67 -13.71 5.22
CA THR A 99 -11.07 -13.27 5.14
C THR A 99 -12.01 -13.97 6.11
N GLY A 100 -11.55 -15.02 6.78
CA GLY A 100 -12.32 -15.85 7.70
C GLY A 100 -12.59 -15.17 9.05
N SER A 101 -13.10 -15.96 10.01
CA SER A 101 -13.54 -15.43 11.32
C SER A 101 -12.40 -14.77 12.10
N ALA A 102 -11.23 -15.40 12.15
CA ALA A 102 -10.07 -14.85 12.89
C ALA A 102 -9.61 -13.48 12.33
N ALA A 103 -9.59 -13.33 11.01
CA ALA A 103 -9.25 -12.05 10.37
C ALA A 103 -10.32 -10.98 10.67
N LYS A 104 -11.59 -11.33 10.62
CA LYS A 104 -12.71 -10.43 10.96
C LYS A 104 -12.68 -10.00 12.42
N GLU A 105 -12.43 -10.92 13.36
CA GLU A 105 -12.24 -10.62 14.77
C GLU A 105 -11.05 -9.71 15.04
N ALA A 106 -9.96 -9.88 14.25
CA ALA A 106 -8.80 -8.99 14.26
C ALA A 106 -9.09 -7.61 13.62
N GLY A 107 -10.27 -7.37 13.03
CA GLY A 107 -10.64 -6.14 12.34
C GLY A 107 -9.99 -6.01 10.95
N ILE A 108 -9.55 -7.10 10.36
CA ILE A 108 -8.89 -7.15 9.04
C ILE A 108 -9.94 -7.17 7.94
N VAL A 109 -9.72 -6.33 6.93
CA VAL A 109 -10.40 -6.35 5.64
C VAL A 109 -9.33 -6.55 4.57
N TYR A 110 -9.20 -7.77 4.06
CA TYR A 110 -8.31 -8.08 2.96
C TYR A 110 -8.90 -7.53 1.66
N LEU A 111 -8.09 -6.81 0.89
CA LEU A 111 -8.51 -6.14 -0.34
C LEU A 111 -7.75 -6.73 -1.53
N GLU A 112 -8.49 -7.22 -2.50
CA GLU A 112 -7.98 -7.49 -3.84
C GLU A 112 -7.90 -6.18 -4.65
N GLU A 113 -7.50 -6.25 -5.94
CA GLU A 113 -7.46 -5.06 -6.77
C GLU A 113 -8.87 -4.50 -7.02
N GLY A 114 -9.06 -3.23 -6.68
CA GLY A 114 -10.36 -2.58 -6.83
C GLY A 114 -10.51 -1.28 -6.05
N THR A 115 -11.71 -0.68 -6.14
CA THR A 115 -12.07 0.52 -5.39
C THR A 115 -13.14 0.22 -4.37
N TYR A 116 -12.90 0.60 -3.12
CA TYR A 116 -13.75 0.33 -1.97
C TYR A 116 -14.15 1.62 -1.26
N THR A 117 -15.30 1.62 -0.59
CA THR A 117 -15.75 2.75 0.22
C THR A 117 -15.88 2.32 1.67
N PHE A 118 -15.30 3.09 2.57
CA PHE A 118 -15.32 2.86 4.01
C PHE A 118 -16.01 3.99 4.74
N ASN A 119 -16.72 3.63 5.81
CA ASN A 119 -17.34 4.56 6.74
C ASN A 119 -16.81 4.21 8.13
N LEU A 120 -16.29 5.20 8.86
CA LEU A 120 -15.77 5.03 10.20
C LEU A 120 -16.71 5.63 11.25
N ASP A 121 -16.62 5.14 12.48
CA ASP A 121 -17.41 5.62 13.62
C ASP A 121 -17.14 7.11 13.95
N ASN A 122 -15.94 7.63 13.60
CA ASN A 122 -15.60 9.04 13.75
C ASN A 122 -16.31 9.95 12.74
N GLY A 123 -17.08 9.37 11.80
CA GLY A 123 -17.83 10.05 10.74
C GLY A 123 -17.05 10.23 9.44
N ALA A 124 -15.84 9.71 9.30
CA ALA A 124 -15.11 9.73 8.04
C ALA A 124 -15.76 8.78 7.02
N LYS A 125 -15.88 9.26 5.77
CA LYS A 125 -16.28 8.45 4.62
C LYS A 125 -15.27 8.66 3.50
N PHE A 126 -14.58 7.61 3.08
CA PHE A 126 -13.51 7.71 2.11
C PHE A 126 -13.45 6.52 1.16
N LYS A 127 -12.86 6.75 0.00
CA LYS A 127 -12.64 5.73 -1.02
C LYS A 127 -11.17 5.34 -1.07
N VAL A 128 -10.93 4.03 -1.09
CA VAL A 128 -9.60 3.44 -1.24
C VAL A 128 -9.54 2.67 -2.56
N TYR A 129 -8.55 2.95 -3.38
CA TYR A 129 -8.12 2.03 -4.43
C TYR A 129 -7.01 1.14 -3.88
N ALA A 130 -7.12 -0.16 -4.11
CA ALA A 130 -6.16 -1.17 -3.67
C ALA A 130 -5.59 -1.94 -4.87
N SER A 131 -4.29 -2.28 -4.87
CA SER A 131 -3.70 -3.18 -5.87
C SER A 131 -2.40 -3.80 -5.34
N PRO A 132 -2.26 -5.14 -5.35
CA PRO A 132 -1.04 -5.84 -4.96
C PRO A 132 0.01 -5.88 -6.08
N TYR A 133 -0.34 -5.50 -7.30
CA TYR A 133 0.44 -5.76 -8.50
C TYR A 133 1.66 -4.87 -8.65
N THR A 134 2.79 -5.49 -9.05
CA THR A 134 4.07 -4.81 -9.35
C THR A 134 4.52 -5.12 -10.77
N PRO A 135 5.16 -4.15 -11.49
CA PRO A 135 5.79 -4.45 -12.76
C PRO A 135 7.01 -5.33 -12.52
N GLY A 136 7.11 -6.47 -13.23
CA GLY A 136 8.23 -7.37 -13.05
C GLY A 136 8.13 -8.62 -13.87
N SER A 137 9.21 -9.41 -13.82
CA SER A 137 9.29 -10.76 -14.37
C SER A 137 10.02 -11.63 -13.36
N GLY A 138 9.84 -12.91 -13.40
CA GLY A 138 10.73 -13.78 -12.62
C GLY A 138 10.08 -14.52 -11.46
N GLY A 139 8.79 -14.81 -11.57
CA GLY A 139 8.23 -15.84 -10.71
C GLY A 139 7.71 -15.37 -9.34
N TRP A 140 7.67 -14.09 -9.07
CA TRP A 140 6.98 -13.53 -7.93
C TRP A 140 5.47 -13.40 -8.18
N ALA A 141 4.69 -13.31 -7.11
CA ALA A 141 3.25 -13.12 -7.19
C ALA A 141 2.89 -11.71 -7.71
N PHE A 142 1.68 -11.56 -8.23
CA PHE A 142 1.11 -10.29 -8.68
C PHE A 142 1.98 -9.51 -9.67
N ALA A 143 2.81 -10.22 -10.46
CA ALA A 143 3.66 -9.60 -11.47
C ALA A 143 2.91 -9.36 -12.79
N TYR A 144 3.16 -8.22 -13.44
CA TYR A 144 2.71 -7.91 -14.79
C TYR A 144 3.86 -7.33 -15.62
N GLN A 145 3.73 -7.39 -16.97
CA GLN A 145 4.83 -6.97 -17.84
C GLN A 145 5.05 -5.45 -17.77
N PRO A 146 6.30 -4.96 -17.77
CA PRO A 146 6.61 -3.53 -17.61
C PRO A 146 6.01 -2.61 -18.70
N LEU A 147 5.63 -3.16 -19.86
CA LEU A 147 4.97 -2.40 -20.93
C LEU A 147 3.44 -2.38 -20.83
N GLU A 148 2.87 -3.15 -19.93
CA GLU A 148 1.44 -3.17 -19.65
C GLU A 148 1.06 -2.03 -18.70
N ASP A 149 -0.15 -1.48 -18.88
CA ASP A 149 -0.70 -0.44 -18.02
C ASP A 149 -1.91 -1.00 -17.26
N ARG A 150 -1.73 -1.24 -15.97
CA ARG A 150 -2.76 -1.81 -15.11
C ARG A 150 -3.64 -0.74 -14.44
N PHE A 151 -3.19 0.50 -14.39
CA PHE A 151 -3.78 1.56 -13.57
C PHE A 151 -4.61 2.57 -14.37
N ASN A 152 -4.46 2.58 -15.69
CA ASN A 152 -5.18 3.47 -16.60
C ASN A 152 -5.99 2.66 -17.60
N ASP A 153 -7.21 3.08 -17.88
CA ASP A 153 -8.02 2.47 -18.95
C ASP A 153 -7.40 2.74 -20.33
N ALA A 154 -7.93 2.09 -21.38
CA ALA A 154 -7.37 2.19 -22.73
C ALA A 154 -7.34 3.62 -23.32
N LYS A 155 -8.20 4.53 -22.81
CA LYS A 155 -8.23 5.94 -23.25
C LYS A 155 -7.20 6.80 -22.50
N GLN A 156 -6.77 6.36 -21.33
CA GLN A 156 -5.89 7.06 -20.43
C GLN A 156 -4.45 6.52 -20.46
N ALA A 157 -4.25 5.31 -20.95
CA ALA A 157 -2.93 4.70 -21.12
C ALA A 157 -2.03 5.52 -22.05
N ALA A 158 -0.72 5.47 -21.83
CA ALA A 158 0.25 6.11 -22.74
C ALA A 158 0.24 5.38 -24.11
N GLN A 159 0.56 6.12 -25.18
CA GLN A 159 0.49 5.60 -26.56
C GLN A 159 1.32 4.33 -26.81
N ASN A 160 2.41 4.15 -26.06
CA ASN A 160 3.31 2.99 -26.18
C ASN A 160 3.07 1.93 -25.09
N ARG A 161 1.87 1.93 -24.45
CA ARG A 161 1.47 0.99 -23.42
C ARG A 161 0.19 0.29 -23.80
N THR A 162 0.08 -0.97 -23.40
CA THR A 162 -1.15 -1.74 -23.54
C THR A 162 -1.89 -1.72 -22.21
N SER A 163 -3.10 -1.16 -22.18
CA SER A 163 -3.93 -1.22 -20.99
C SER A 163 -4.41 -2.66 -20.75
N ILE A 164 -4.16 -3.15 -19.55
CA ILE A 164 -4.70 -4.41 -19.00
C ILE A 164 -5.57 -4.13 -17.77
N ALA A 165 -5.97 -2.88 -17.58
CA ALA A 165 -6.71 -2.45 -16.41
C ALA A 165 -8.14 -3.03 -16.41
N GLU A 166 -8.41 -3.98 -15.53
CA GLU A 166 -9.76 -4.43 -15.17
C GLU A 166 -10.41 -3.43 -14.21
N ASN A 167 -9.59 -2.87 -13.31
CA ASN A 167 -9.97 -1.90 -12.30
C ASN A 167 -9.02 -0.69 -12.34
N SER A 168 -9.22 0.25 -13.28
CA SER A 168 -8.40 1.47 -13.35
C SER A 168 -8.66 2.37 -12.14
N ILE A 169 -7.64 3.15 -11.73
CA ILE A 169 -7.82 4.14 -10.65
C ILE A 169 -8.78 5.23 -11.12
N SER A 170 -9.95 5.30 -10.49
CA SER A 170 -11.01 6.25 -10.86
C SER A 170 -10.89 7.58 -10.11
N ALA A 171 -11.47 8.64 -10.67
CA ALA A 171 -11.55 9.94 -10.00
C ALA A 171 -12.33 9.84 -8.68
N GLY A 172 -11.96 10.68 -7.71
CA GLY A 172 -12.63 10.75 -6.41
C GLY A 172 -12.20 9.64 -5.43
N VAL A 173 -11.09 8.93 -5.71
CA VAL A 173 -10.40 8.09 -4.73
C VAL A 173 -9.62 9.00 -3.79
N ASP A 174 -9.77 8.79 -2.48
CA ASP A 174 -9.11 9.57 -1.42
C ASP A 174 -7.74 9.00 -1.07
N ILE A 175 -7.63 7.67 -1.03
CA ILE A 175 -6.40 6.95 -0.70
C ILE A 175 -6.12 5.91 -1.78
N VAL A 176 -4.88 5.86 -2.25
CA VAL A 176 -4.38 4.78 -3.11
C VAL A 176 -3.45 3.90 -2.27
N MET A 177 -3.70 2.59 -2.27
CA MET A 177 -2.84 1.57 -1.67
C MET A 177 -2.30 0.68 -2.79
N THR A 178 -0.99 0.68 -3.02
CA THR A 178 -0.35 -0.27 -3.92
C THR A 178 0.80 -0.96 -3.21
N HIS A 179 1.16 -2.17 -3.64
CA HIS A 179 2.37 -2.76 -3.09
C HIS A 179 3.61 -2.04 -3.63
N GLY A 180 3.75 -1.90 -4.94
CA GLY A 180 4.88 -1.20 -5.55
C GLY A 180 4.73 0.32 -5.59
N PRO A 181 5.87 1.07 -5.63
CA PRO A 181 5.90 2.52 -5.71
C PRO A 181 5.57 3.06 -7.09
N PRO A 182 5.12 4.33 -7.21
CA PRO A 182 5.14 5.08 -8.46
C PRO A 182 6.57 5.48 -8.82
N HIS A 183 6.86 5.58 -10.13
CA HIS A 183 8.20 5.90 -10.63
C HIS A 183 8.71 7.25 -10.11
N SER A 184 9.99 7.32 -9.76
CA SER A 184 10.72 8.51 -9.28
C SER A 184 10.26 9.05 -7.92
N ILE A 185 9.50 8.28 -7.15
CA ILE A 185 9.04 8.70 -5.82
C ILE A 185 9.29 7.56 -4.83
N LEU A 186 10.32 7.73 -3.98
CA LEU A 186 10.68 6.78 -2.93
C LEU A 186 10.88 5.33 -3.48
N ASP A 187 11.52 5.23 -4.65
CA ASP A 187 11.64 4.01 -5.44
C ASP A 187 13.08 3.70 -5.89
N GLN A 188 14.08 4.36 -5.29
CA GLN A 188 15.47 4.23 -5.73
C GLN A 188 16.17 3.04 -5.06
N VAL A 189 16.84 2.23 -5.91
CA VAL A 189 17.82 1.22 -5.52
C VAL A 189 19.08 1.45 -6.34
N ASP A 190 20.21 1.62 -5.70
CA ASP A 190 21.51 1.86 -6.37
C ASP A 190 21.48 3.01 -7.42
N GLY A 191 20.72 4.06 -7.14
CA GLY A 191 20.57 5.23 -8.01
C GLY A 191 19.61 5.04 -9.19
N GLN A 192 18.93 3.89 -9.30
CA GLN A 192 17.92 3.59 -10.33
C GLN A 192 16.52 3.68 -9.75
N ASN A 193 15.60 4.31 -10.48
CA ASN A 193 14.18 4.33 -10.13
C ASN A 193 13.50 3.05 -10.66
N LEU A 194 12.93 2.26 -9.78
CA LEU A 194 12.31 0.97 -10.10
C LEU A 194 10.78 0.99 -10.07
N GLY A 195 10.17 2.10 -9.67
CA GLY A 195 8.72 2.26 -9.59
C GLY A 195 8.02 2.30 -10.95
N CYS A 196 6.69 2.24 -10.92
CA CYS A 196 5.85 2.14 -12.11
C CYS A 196 5.49 3.53 -12.70
N PRO A 197 5.89 3.84 -13.96
CA PRO A 197 5.52 5.10 -14.62
C PRO A 197 4.00 5.23 -14.87
N ASN A 198 3.32 4.11 -15.15
CA ASN A 198 1.88 4.10 -15.41
C ASN A 198 1.09 4.38 -14.11
N LEU A 199 1.58 3.89 -12.96
CA LEU A 199 1.03 4.21 -11.65
C LEU A 199 1.22 5.69 -11.32
N LEU A 200 2.41 6.27 -11.54
CA LEU A 200 2.64 7.71 -11.37
C LEU A 200 1.66 8.54 -12.20
N ARG A 201 1.44 8.16 -13.47
CA ARG A 201 0.47 8.80 -14.36
C ARG A 201 -0.97 8.73 -13.83
N ALA A 202 -1.38 7.57 -13.34
CA ALA A 202 -2.71 7.38 -12.77
C ALA A 202 -2.91 8.22 -11.50
N VAL A 203 -1.95 8.20 -10.58
CA VAL A 203 -1.97 8.99 -9.34
C VAL A 203 -1.96 10.49 -9.63
N GLY A 204 -1.15 10.96 -10.60
CA GLY A 204 -1.14 12.36 -11.04
C GLY A 204 -2.43 12.83 -11.69
N ARG A 205 -3.17 11.92 -12.34
CA ARG A 205 -4.50 12.18 -12.90
C ARG A 205 -5.58 12.28 -11.81
N VAL A 206 -5.52 11.39 -10.80
CA VAL A 206 -6.54 11.25 -9.75
C VAL A 206 -6.29 12.19 -8.58
N ARG A 207 -5.02 12.39 -8.20
CA ARG A 207 -4.55 13.25 -7.11
C ARG A 207 -5.20 12.92 -5.78
N PRO A 208 -5.04 11.68 -5.27
CA PRO A 208 -5.58 11.30 -3.98
C PRO A 208 -4.95 12.13 -2.85
N LEU A 209 -5.56 12.14 -1.69
CA LEU A 209 -4.97 12.77 -0.50
C LEU A 209 -3.68 12.05 -0.08
N MET A 210 -3.68 10.71 -0.18
CA MET A 210 -2.52 9.88 0.14
C MET A 210 -2.37 8.73 -0.84
N HIS A 211 -1.11 8.39 -1.17
CA HIS A 211 -0.72 7.15 -1.81
C HIS A 211 0.31 6.45 -0.93
N CYS A 212 -0.02 5.27 -0.44
CA CYS A 212 0.85 4.45 0.39
C CYS A 212 1.25 3.16 -0.33
N PHE A 213 2.51 2.76 -0.14
CA PHE A 213 3.15 1.64 -0.82
C PHE A 213 4.35 1.12 -0.03
N GLY A 214 5.03 0.09 -0.54
CA GLY A 214 6.25 -0.51 0.00
C GLY A 214 7.15 -1.05 -1.10
N HIS A 215 7.51 -2.35 -1.04
CA HIS A 215 8.26 -3.11 -2.03
C HIS A 215 9.73 -2.69 -2.20
N ILE A 216 10.02 -1.43 -2.33
CA ILE A 216 11.39 -0.90 -2.40
C ILE A 216 11.81 -0.45 -1.01
N HIS A 217 12.50 -1.34 -0.29
CA HIS A 217 12.85 -1.14 1.12
C HIS A 217 13.76 0.08 1.32
N GLU A 218 14.67 0.34 0.38
CA GLU A 218 15.60 1.47 0.39
C GLU A 218 14.88 2.81 0.26
N GLY A 219 13.64 2.78 -0.24
CA GLY A 219 12.80 3.95 -0.42
C GLY A 219 11.97 4.36 0.80
N HIS A 220 12.10 3.66 1.95
CA HIS A 220 11.32 4.01 3.14
C HIS A 220 11.34 5.51 3.42
N GLY A 221 10.17 6.13 3.50
CA GLY A 221 10.06 7.58 3.66
C GLY A 221 8.67 8.12 3.32
N ALA A 222 8.50 9.43 3.46
CA ALA A 222 7.28 10.09 3.06
C ALA A 222 7.57 11.46 2.43
N ASN A 223 6.81 11.80 1.36
CA ASN A 223 6.97 13.03 0.60
C ASN A 223 5.62 13.66 0.27
N ILE A 224 5.52 15.00 0.28
CA ILE A 224 4.38 15.69 -0.31
C ILE A 224 4.70 16.04 -1.75
N VAL A 225 3.96 15.45 -2.68
CA VAL A 225 4.08 15.75 -4.10
C VAL A 225 3.06 16.82 -4.49
N THR A 226 3.50 17.86 -5.20
CA THR A 226 2.63 18.87 -5.81
C THR A 226 2.50 18.62 -7.31
N TRP A 227 1.27 18.57 -7.79
CA TRP A 227 0.95 18.28 -9.18
C TRP A 227 0.83 19.53 -10.03
N LYS A 228 1.30 19.46 -11.29
CA LYS A 228 0.95 20.43 -12.32
C LYS A 228 -0.46 20.16 -12.86
N PRO A 229 -1.10 21.12 -13.56
CA PRO A 229 -2.43 20.91 -14.16
C PRO A 229 -2.52 19.68 -15.07
N ASP A 230 -1.45 19.33 -15.78
CA ASP A 230 -1.36 18.17 -16.68
C ASP A 230 -1.17 16.81 -15.94
N GLY A 231 -1.08 16.82 -14.61
CA GLY A 231 -0.90 15.61 -13.80
C GLY A 231 0.56 15.18 -13.63
N THR A 232 1.53 15.95 -14.15
CA THR A 232 2.95 15.71 -13.90
C THR A 232 3.37 16.34 -12.56
N VAL A 233 4.46 15.84 -11.98
CA VAL A 233 5.04 16.42 -10.76
C VAL A 233 5.57 17.81 -11.07
N LYS A 234 5.26 18.79 -10.22
CA LYS A 234 5.66 20.19 -10.42
C LYS A 234 7.18 20.35 -10.39
N ASP A 235 7.83 19.70 -9.46
CA ASP A 235 9.28 19.62 -9.33
C ASP A 235 9.60 18.37 -8.49
N PRO A 236 10.32 17.38 -9.03
CA PRO A 236 10.73 16.22 -8.24
C PRO A 236 11.60 16.59 -7.03
N SER A 237 12.34 17.71 -7.11
CA SER A 237 13.14 18.24 -6.00
C SER A 237 12.31 19.00 -4.96
N SER A 238 11.05 19.34 -5.28
CA SER A 238 10.11 20.02 -4.37
C SER A 238 9.30 19.05 -3.49
N ALA A 239 9.50 17.74 -3.65
CA ALA A 239 9.13 16.80 -2.63
C ALA A 239 9.91 17.22 -1.37
N THR A 240 9.21 17.74 -0.36
CA THR A 240 9.86 18.01 0.93
C THR A 240 10.09 16.65 1.56
N PRO A 241 11.34 16.17 1.64
CA PRO A 241 11.62 14.97 2.42
C PRO A 241 11.15 15.30 3.83
N LEU A 242 10.30 14.46 4.36
CA LEU A 242 10.09 14.49 5.78
C LEU A 242 11.42 14.12 6.42
N GLU A 243 11.96 15.04 7.22
CA GLU A 243 13.18 14.75 7.96
C GLU A 243 12.92 13.45 8.74
N THR A 244 13.59 12.38 8.32
CA THR A 244 13.41 11.04 8.89
C THR A 244 13.67 10.98 10.38
N GLU A 245 14.42 11.94 10.93
CA GLU A 245 14.66 12.09 12.36
C GLU A 245 13.40 12.41 13.18
N GLN A 246 12.39 13.08 12.60
CA GLN A 246 11.13 13.37 13.30
C GLN A 246 10.17 12.18 13.34
N ILE A 247 10.34 11.17 12.48
CA ILE A 247 9.42 10.02 12.35
C ILE A 247 9.70 8.94 13.41
N ASN A 248 10.83 8.98 14.08
CA ASN A 248 11.30 7.91 14.97
C ASN A 248 10.79 7.99 16.43
N GLU A 249 10.04 9.02 16.80
CA GLU A 249 9.46 9.10 18.15
C GLU A 249 7.93 8.90 18.09
N PHE A 250 7.41 7.84 18.69
CA PHE A 250 5.99 7.74 19.03
C PHE A 250 5.71 8.62 20.28
N PRO A 251 4.62 9.43 20.29
CA PRO A 251 3.46 9.47 19.39
C PRO A 251 3.51 10.64 18.40
N TYR A 252 3.71 10.36 17.11
CA TYR A 252 3.58 11.39 16.09
C TYR A 252 2.18 11.39 15.48
N THR A 253 1.45 12.46 15.71
CA THR A 253 0.34 12.88 14.87
C THR A 253 0.81 14.12 14.10
N ASN A 254 1.49 13.94 12.98
CA ASN A 254 1.68 15.04 12.07
C ASN A 254 0.39 15.20 11.25
N GLU A 255 -0.33 16.30 11.50
CA GLU A 255 -1.39 16.74 10.61
C GLU A 255 -0.74 17.25 9.33
N TRP A 256 -0.84 16.44 8.28
CA TRP A 256 -0.38 16.83 6.97
C TRP A 256 -1.45 17.69 6.32
N ALA A 257 -1.19 18.99 6.22
CA ALA A 257 -2.04 19.92 5.51
C ALA A 257 -1.94 19.72 3.98
N ILE A 258 -2.49 18.60 3.49
CA ILE A 258 -2.55 18.27 2.06
C ILE A 258 -3.60 19.17 1.41
N LYS A 259 -3.23 19.81 0.29
CA LYS A 259 -4.15 20.59 -0.54
C LYS A 259 -4.87 19.65 -1.51
N PRO A 260 -6.18 19.33 -1.28
CA PRO A 260 -6.91 18.39 -2.12
C PRO A 260 -6.86 18.78 -3.61
N GLY A 261 -6.67 17.80 -4.49
CA GLY A 261 -6.57 18.00 -5.93
C GLY A 261 -5.30 18.70 -6.43
N GLN A 262 -4.42 19.15 -5.53
CA GLN A 262 -3.15 19.78 -5.86
C GLN A 262 -1.94 19.02 -5.32
N GLN A 263 -2.10 18.35 -4.20
CA GLN A 263 -1.04 17.63 -3.50
C GLN A 263 -1.48 16.23 -3.13
N THR A 264 -0.50 15.33 -3.03
CA THR A 264 -0.65 13.96 -2.52
C THR A 264 0.48 13.68 -1.54
N LEU A 265 0.15 13.14 -0.37
CA LEU A 265 1.13 12.55 0.54
C LEU A 265 1.53 11.17 -0.01
N MET A 266 2.79 10.98 -0.33
CA MET A 266 3.38 9.71 -0.76
C MET A 266 4.10 9.07 0.42
N VAL A 267 3.80 7.82 0.71
CA VAL A 267 4.36 7.09 1.85
C VAL A 267 4.87 5.73 1.39
N ASN A 268 6.19 5.54 1.39
CA ASN A 268 6.78 4.21 1.32
C ASN A 268 6.97 3.69 2.74
N ALA A 269 6.15 2.73 3.14
CA ALA A 269 6.05 2.25 4.51
C ALA A 269 6.77 0.91 4.75
N ALA A 270 7.67 0.48 3.87
CA ALA A 270 8.47 -0.73 4.03
C ALA A 270 9.32 -0.64 5.31
N ILE A 271 9.07 -1.52 6.29
CA ILE A 271 9.78 -1.46 7.57
C ILE A 271 11.09 -2.26 7.58
N MET A 272 11.26 -3.16 6.65
CA MET A 272 12.46 -4.00 6.56
C MET A 272 13.55 -3.31 5.74
N MET A 273 14.80 -3.64 6.04
CA MET A 273 15.97 -3.21 5.28
C MET A 273 16.80 -4.43 4.87
N ASN A 274 17.24 -4.43 3.62
CA ASN A 274 18.23 -5.39 3.14
C ASN A 274 19.62 -5.02 3.69
N THR A 275 20.25 -5.95 4.38
CA THR A 275 21.61 -5.79 4.92
C THR A 275 22.50 -6.92 4.46
N ALA A 276 23.81 -6.76 4.60
CA ALA A 276 24.79 -7.84 4.33
C ALA A 276 24.55 -9.11 5.19
N LYS A 277 23.75 -9.01 6.26
CA LYS A 277 23.39 -10.12 7.17
C LYS A 277 21.96 -10.61 6.98
N GLY A 278 21.32 -10.25 5.85
CA GLY A 278 19.94 -10.54 5.54
C GLY A 278 18.99 -9.39 5.88
N MET A 279 17.71 -9.61 5.60
CA MET A 279 16.64 -8.66 5.82
C MET A 279 16.35 -8.49 7.33
N ARG A 280 16.20 -7.26 7.79
CA ARG A 280 15.97 -6.94 9.21
C ARG A 280 15.00 -5.76 9.34
N PRO A 281 14.19 -5.70 10.42
CA PRO A 281 13.38 -4.52 10.72
C PRO A 281 14.33 -3.37 11.08
N ASN A 282 14.13 -2.24 10.43
CA ASN A 282 14.97 -1.05 10.61
C ASN A 282 14.14 0.22 10.82
N TYR A 283 12.89 0.21 10.36
CA TYR A 283 12.02 1.37 10.39
C TYR A 283 10.74 1.10 11.20
N LYS A 284 10.08 2.18 11.61
CA LYS A 284 8.80 2.12 12.29
C LYS A 284 7.68 2.41 11.31
N PRO A 285 6.43 1.94 11.58
CA PRO A 285 5.25 2.37 10.84
C PRO A 285 5.09 3.90 10.86
N PHE A 286 4.51 4.46 9.80
CA PHE A 286 4.11 5.86 9.79
C PHE A 286 2.76 6.05 10.49
N ILE A 287 2.63 7.13 11.27
CA ILE A 287 1.35 7.60 11.81
C ILE A 287 1.02 8.93 11.14
N VAL A 288 -0.09 8.96 10.42
CA VAL A 288 -0.55 10.12 9.66
C VAL A 288 -1.92 10.55 10.18
N ALA A 289 -2.11 11.84 10.47
CA ALA A 289 -3.43 12.42 10.64
C ALA A 289 -3.86 13.04 9.30
N LEU A 290 -4.90 12.48 8.68
CA LEU A 290 -5.41 12.90 7.40
C LEU A 290 -6.83 13.45 7.53
N SER A 291 -7.09 14.63 6.96
CA SER A 291 -8.44 15.22 6.92
C SER A 291 -9.28 14.53 5.84
N LEU A 292 -10.05 13.52 6.21
CA LEU A 292 -10.91 12.76 5.31
C LEU A 292 -12.31 13.38 5.19
N PRO A 293 -13.02 13.18 4.05
CA PRO A 293 -14.40 13.62 3.90
C PRO A 293 -15.31 13.08 5.01
N ARG A 294 -16.27 13.87 5.44
CA ARG A 294 -17.31 13.49 6.40
C ARG A 294 -18.59 13.06 5.69
N GLN A 295 -19.32 12.10 6.28
CA GLN A 295 -20.65 11.70 5.83
C GLN A 295 -21.63 12.87 5.82
#